data_e06c884e33daabc0c772646113a7c351
#
_entry.id   e06c884e33daabc0c772646113a7c351
#
_cell.length_a   1.000
_cell.length_b   1.000
_cell.length_c   1.000
_cell.angle_alpha   90.00
_cell.angle_beta   90.00
_cell.angle_gamma   90.00
#
_symmetry.space_group_name_H-M   'P 1'
#
loop_
_entity.id
_entity.type
_entity.pdbx_description
1 polymer ?
#
loop_
_entity_poly.entity_id
_entity_poly.type
_entity_poly.pdbx_seq_one_letter_code
_entity_poly.pdbx_strand_id
1 'polypeptide(L)'
;MENLEFWINKQASKLQLSIKETAEFIGKGQQYVRMGLQTGRLKFGSAVQTREPTRTRPRGAWDYDIQRIQVERYVGMSYKKFLKLKYVN
;
A
#
# COMPACT_ATOMS: atom_id res chain seq x y z
N MET A 1 -21.44 -10.78 -15.75
CA MET A 1 -21.15 -10.21 -14.43
C MET A 1 -19.81 -10.76 -13.92
N GLU A 2 -18.93 -9.87 -13.54
CA GLU A 2 -17.68 -10.31 -12.95
C GLU A 2 -17.95 -10.88 -11.57
N ASN A 3 -17.30 -12.00 -11.27
CA ASN A 3 -17.40 -12.56 -9.94
C ASN A 3 -16.25 -12.03 -9.07
N LEU A 4 -16.40 -12.23 -7.78
CA LEU A 4 -15.45 -11.75 -6.80
C LEU A 4 -14.07 -12.36 -7.00
N GLU A 5 -14.01 -13.62 -7.39
CA GLU A 5 -12.75 -14.31 -7.62
C GLU A 5 -11.95 -13.66 -8.75
N PHE A 6 -12.61 -13.27 -9.83
CA PHE A 6 -11.94 -12.58 -10.94
C PHE A 6 -11.35 -11.26 -10.46
N TRP A 7 -12.13 -10.49 -9.69
CA TRP A 7 -11.65 -9.22 -9.15
C TRP A 7 -10.45 -9.42 -8.22
N ILE A 8 -10.50 -10.43 -7.34
CA ILE A 8 -9.41 -10.73 -6.42
C ILE A 8 -8.15 -11.09 -7.19
N ASN A 9 -8.27 -11.94 -8.21
CA ASN A 9 -7.12 -12.32 -9.03
C ASN A 9 -6.50 -11.11 -9.73
N LYS A 10 -7.33 -10.23 -10.23
CA LYS A 10 -6.87 -9.00 -10.88
C LYS A 10 -6.12 -8.11 -9.90
N GLN A 11 -6.66 -7.90 -8.71
CA GLN A 11 -5.99 -7.08 -7.69
C GLN A 11 -4.69 -7.73 -7.23
N ALA A 12 -4.68 -9.05 -7.04
CA ALA A 12 -3.52 -9.76 -6.55
C ALA A 12 -2.38 -9.84 -7.56
N SER A 13 -2.64 -9.54 -8.83
CA SER A 13 -1.61 -9.57 -9.86
C SER A 13 -0.90 -8.22 -10.04
N LYS A 14 -1.33 -7.18 -9.35
CA LYS A 14 -0.67 -5.87 -9.41
C LYS A 14 0.74 -5.97 -8.85
N LEU A 15 1.67 -5.31 -9.50
CA LEU A 15 3.04 -5.23 -8.98
C LEU A 15 3.16 -4.24 -7.84
N GLN A 16 2.37 -3.17 -7.88
CA GLN A 16 2.42 -2.11 -6.88
C GLN A 16 1.09 -1.95 -6.17
N LEU A 17 1.15 -1.51 -4.92
CA LEU A 17 -0.02 -1.20 -4.12
C LEU A 17 -0.08 0.29 -3.84
N SER A 18 -1.29 0.82 -3.72
CA SER A 18 -1.49 2.19 -3.29
C SER A 18 -1.32 2.30 -1.78
N ILE A 19 -1.25 3.54 -1.29
CA ILE A 19 -1.21 3.81 0.17
C ILE A 19 -2.44 3.19 0.84
N LYS A 20 -3.61 3.38 0.24
CA LYS A 20 -4.85 2.84 0.80
C LYS A 20 -4.84 1.31 0.86
N GLU A 21 -4.44 0.67 -0.23
CA GLU A 21 -4.37 -0.79 -0.28
C GLU A 21 -3.36 -1.33 0.73
N THR A 22 -2.21 -0.69 0.84
CA THR A 22 -1.18 -1.09 1.78
C THR A 22 -1.66 -0.94 3.22
N ALA A 23 -2.30 0.19 3.53
CA ALA A 23 -2.81 0.44 4.88
C ALA A 23 -3.82 -0.63 5.31
N GLU A 24 -4.73 -0.99 4.40
CA GLU A 24 -5.70 -2.04 4.67
C GLU A 24 -5.02 -3.39 4.89
N PHE A 25 -4.02 -3.69 4.06
CA PHE A 25 -3.31 -4.97 4.12
C PHE A 25 -2.55 -5.15 5.44
N ILE A 26 -1.86 -4.10 5.89
CA ILE A 26 -1.08 -4.19 7.13
C ILE A 26 -1.90 -3.87 8.39
N GLY A 27 -3.15 -3.44 8.22
CA GLY A 27 -4.04 -3.14 9.35
C GLY A 27 -3.72 -1.84 10.07
N LYS A 28 -3.21 -0.86 9.34
CA LYS A 28 -2.85 0.46 9.89
C LYS A 28 -3.54 1.56 9.09
N GLY A 29 -3.45 2.79 9.57
CA GLY A 29 -3.99 3.93 8.85
C GLY A 29 -3.09 4.37 7.70
N GLN A 30 -3.65 5.13 6.78
CA GLN A 30 -2.89 5.62 5.63
C GLN A 30 -1.75 6.54 6.06
N GLN A 31 -1.99 7.36 7.08
CA GLN A 31 -0.95 8.27 7.58
C GLN A 31 0.24 7.50 8.16
N TYR A 32 -0.02 6.38 8.82
CA TYR A 32 1.04 5.51 9.33
C TYR A 32 1.94 5.04 8.18
N VAL A 33 1.32 4.63 7.06
CA VAL A 33 2.09 4.17 5.90
C VAL A 33 2.92 5.31 5.31
N ARG A 34 2.30 6.47 5.10
CA ARG A 34 3.01 7.62 4.54
C ARG A 34 4.20 8.03 5.39
N MET A 35 3.99 8.18 6.68
CA MET A 35 5.05 8.61 7.59
C MET A 35 6.13 7.55 7.74
N GLY A 36 5.73 6.29 7.77
CA GLY A 36 6.69 5.18 7.86
C GLY A 36 7.62 5.10 6.65
N LEU A 37 7.07 5.35 5.46
CA LEU A 37 7.87 5.36 4.24
C LEU A 37 8.75 6.60 4.14
N GLN A 38 8.21 7.77 4.52
CA GLN A 38 8.97 9.02 4.50
C GLN A 38 10.15 8.98 5.46
N THR A 39 10.01 8.35 6.61
CA THR A 39 11.07 8.25 7.61
C THR A 39 11.97 7.03 7.42
N GLY A 40 11.65 6.17 6.47
CA GLY A 40 12.42 4.95 6.22
C GLY A 40 12.21 3.85 7.24
N ARG A 41 11.23 3.98 8.11
CA ARG A 41 10.93 2.94 9.10
C ARG A 41 10.23 1.73 8.50
N LEU A 42 9.42 1.95 7.47
CA LEU A 42 8.80 0.85 6.73
C LEU A 42 9.68 0.55 5.51
N LYS A 43 10.06 -0.70 5.37
CA LYS A 43 11.05 -1.12 4.37
C LYS A 43 10.45 -1.74 3.12
N PHE A 44 9.12 -1.76 3.00
CA PHE A 44 8.48 -2.41 1.85
C PHE A 44 8.23 -1.46 0.69
N GLY A 45 8.79 -0.28 0.72
CA GLY A 45 8.64 0.68 -0.36
C GLY A 45 9.51 1.89 -0.13
N SER A 46 9.32 2.88 -0.98
CA SER A 46 10.07 4.14 -0.90
C SER A 46 9.12 5.33 -1.02
N ALA A 47 9.59 6.45 -0.52
CA ALA A 47 8.89 7.73 -0.64
C ALA A 47 9.90 8.76 -1.12
N VAL A 48 9.52 9.52 -2.15
CA VAL A 48 10.38 10.55 -2.73
C VAL A 48 9.63 11.86 -2.70
N GLN A 49 10.23 12.87 -2.09
CA GLN A 49 9.62 14.20 -2.06
C GLN A 49 9.77 14.84 -3.43
N THR A 50 8.65 15.17 -4.05
CA THR A 50 8.64 15.76 -5.38
C THR A 50 8.46 17.27 -5.34
N ARG A 51 7.97 17.82 -4.22
CA ARG A 51 7.83 19.25 -4.02
C ARG A 51 8.13 19.58 -2.57
N GLU A 52 8.85 20.68 -2.37
CA GLU A 52 9.16 21.13 -1.03
C GLU A 52 7.92 21.69 -0.34
N PRO A 53 7.89 21.69 1.00
CA PRO A 53 6.80 22.31 1.76
C PRO A 53 6.63 23.78 1.40
N THR A 54 5.38 24.20 1.31
CA THR A 54 5.01 25.58 1.07
C THR A 54 3.95 26.00 2.08
N ARG A 55 3.55 27.28 2.03
CA ARG A 55 2.50 27.77 2.92
C ARG A 55 1.18 27.04 2.69
N THR A 56 0.83 26.73 1.45
CA THR A 56 -0.41 26.05 1.12
C THR A 56 -0.29 24.53 1.17
N ARG A 57 0.94 24.02 1.20
CA ARG A 57 1.22 22.59 1.22
C ARG A 57 2.35 22.34 2.22
N PRO A 58 2.06 22.36 3.51
CA PRO A 58 3.10 22.31 4.55
C PRO A 58 3.99 21.08 4.50
N ARG A 59 3.51 19.96 3.96
CA ARG A 59 4.27 18.72 3.87
C ARG A 59 4.91 18.52 2.51
N GLY A 60 4.67 19.42 1.56
CA GLY A 60 5.11 19.24 0.19
C GLY A 60 4.30 18.16 -0.52
N ALA A 61 4.88 17.62 -1.57
CA ALA A 61 4.27 16.53 -2.32
C ALA A 61 5.24 15.35 -2.32
N TRP A 62 4.68 14.13 -2.24
CA TRP A 62 5.46 12.90 -2.16
C TRP A 62 4.91 11.88 -3.13
N ASP A 63 5.79 11.13 -3.78
CA ASP A 63 5.44 9.95 -4.55
C ASP A 63 5.86 8.72 -3.77
N TYR A 64 5.03 7.68 -3.83
CA TYR A 64 5.27 6.45 -3.11
C TYR A 64 5.37 5.29 -4.09
N ASP A 65 6.34 4.43 -3.87
CA ASP A 65 6.53 3.22 -4.65
C ASP A 65 6.51 2.04 -3.68
N ILE A 66 5.41 1.31 -3.69
CA ILE A 66 5.20 0.19 -2.77
C ILE A 66 5.03 -1.08 -3.57
N GLN A 67 5.98 -1.99 -3.44
CA GLN A 67 5.96 -3.26 -4.15
C GLN A 67 5.11 -4.26 -3.38
N ARG A 68 4.13 -4.84 -4.07
CA ARG A 68 3.22 -5.80 -3.44
C ARG A 68 3.98 -6.95 -2.77
N ILE A 69 4.99 -7.49 -3.44
CA ILE A 69 5.72 -8.63 -2.92
C ILE A 69 6.46 -8.31 -1.61
N GLN A 70 6.95 -7.07 -1.48
CA GLN A 70 7.64 -6.67 -0.26
C GLN A 70 6.66 -6.52 0.90
N VAL A 71 5.46 -6.02 0.64
CA VAL A 71 4.43 -5.93 1.67
C VAL A 71 3.99 -7.32 2.08
N GLU A 72 3.86 -8.23 1.13
CA GLU A 72 3.53 -9.63 1.44
C GLU A 72 4.55 -10.25 2.37
N ARG A 73 5.84 -9.99 2.14
CA ARG A 73 6.89 -10.48 3.02
C ARG A 73 6.82 -9.87 4.40
N TYR A 74 6.50 -8.59 4.47
CA TYR A 74 6.37 -7.87 5.74
C TYR A 74 5.23 -8.45 6.57
N VAL A 75 4.08 -8.69 5.93
CA VAL A 75 2.88 -9.21 6.62
C VAL A 75 3.00 -10.71 6.87
N GLY A 76 3.69 -11.43 5.98
CA GLY A 76 3.78 -12.89 6.06
C GLY A 76 2.59 -13.59 5.43
N MET A 77 1.92 -12.94 4.47
CA MET A 77 0.72 -13.46 3.83
C MET A 77 0.64 -12.90 2.42
N SER A 78 0.16 -13.69 1.46
CA SER A 78 -0.05 -13.20 0.11
C SER A 78 -1.22 -12.21 0.09
N TYR A 79 -1.15 -11.25 -0.81
CA TYR A 79 -2.24 -10.27 -0.96
C TYR A 79 -3.52 -10.95 -1.41
N LYS A 80 -3.41 -11.97 -2.25
CA LYS A 80 -4.56 -12.76 -2.68
C LYS A 80 -5.26 -13.41 -1.49
N LYS A 81 -4.50 -14.00 -0.57
CA LYS A 81 -5.08 -14.62 0.63
C LYS A 81 -5.76 -13.57 1.50
N PHE A 82 -5.13 -12.41 1.67
CA PHE A 82 -5.71 -11.31 2.43
C PHE A 82 -7.06 -10.89 1.84
N LEU A 83 -7.13 -10.71 0.51
CA LEU A 83 -8.36 -10.32 -0.14
C LEU A 83 -9.46 -11.38 0.01
N LYS A 84 -9.08 -12.65 -0.06
CA LYS A 84 -10.04 -13.73 0.15
C LYS A 84 -10.58 -13.72 1.58
N LEU A 85 -9.72 -13.52 2.57
CA LEU A 85 -10.17 -13.45 3.96
C LEU A 85 -11.07 -12.25 4.21
N LYS A 86 -10.83 -11.15 3.51
CA LYS A 86 -11.60 -9.91 3.70
C LYS A 86 -12.95 -9.95 3.00
N TYR A 87 -13.00 -10.48 1.78
CA TYR A 87 -14.19 -10.38 0.93
C TYR A 87 -14.92 -11.70 0.71
N VAL A 88 -14.29 -12.83 0.98
CA VAL A 88 -14.90 -14.16 0.81
C VAL A 88 -14.91 -14.85 2.16
N ASN A 89 -16.08 -15.10 2.68
CA ASN A 89 -16.20 -15.77 3.99
C ASN A 89 -16.39 -17.26 3.81
#